data_35c0a27b8102d73e4ee09f7b36e146dc
#
_entry.id   35c0a27b8102d73e4ee09f7b36e146dc
#
_cell.length_a   1.000
_cell.length_b   1.000
_cell.length_c   1.000
_cell.angle_alpha   90.00
_cell.angle_beta   90.00
_cell.angle_gamma   90.00
#
_symmetry.space_group_name_H-M   'P 1'
#
loop_
_entity.id
_entity.type
_entity.pdbx_description
1 polymer ?
#
loop_
_entity_poly.entity_id
_entity_poly.type
_entity_poly.pdbx_seq_one_letter_code
_entity_poly.pdbx_strand_id
1 'polypeptide(L)'
;RFGVAQPNIRKADISGRIVIELPGIKEPQRVRELLQGTAALEFYETFDNAKGQDAGEDAFINYLAAADQKLKEVLDAQASKVANEETTAQVTDTTKVQDKESAILDAIKGESDSLKTVTSMAEYEKEHPLLAILSPNMTQQGQPVGGSTIGYANIKDTAKINAYLRLPQVKAAFPRNARLLWEMKAINGMVPLHAIKITTRNGKAPLEGDAVIDARQDYDQQGRPVVSMQMNGEGTKTWARLTKDNIGRCIAIVLDGMVASSPNVNDEIKGGSSQISGRFDVKEAGDLANILKSGKLPAPARIIADEVVGASLGQEAIQSGMWSFIIAFVLVLAYMLFFYSKNAGLAADIALLANLFFLFGILASIGAVLTLPGIAGIVLTMGMAVDANVLIYERIQEEIRAGKGLKLAIKEGYSNAYSAIIDGQLTTLLTGFILYYFGEGPIKGFATTLIIGILSSLFTAIFITRLILERAASKSDNVTFTTPLTANWLRNTKFPFLKKRKISYTISGIVIVLCFVSLFTRGLDKGIDFVGGRTYTVSFNESVRVDDVASSLEKVYGSAPEVK
;
A
#
# COMPACT_ATOMS: atom_id res chain seq x y z
N ARG A 1 -8.72 -13.31 7.51
CA ARG A 1 -8.04 -13.58 6.23
C ARG A 1 -6.52 -13.56 6.33
N PHE A 2 -5.93 -12.64 7.06
CA PHE A 2 -4.49 -12.32 7.00
C PHE A 2 -3.67 -12.88 8.17
N GLY A 3 -4.26 -13.65 9.08
CA GLY A 3 -3.57 -14.15 10.29
C GLY A 3 -3.16 -13.05 11.27
N VAL A 4 -3.78 -11.87 11.20
CA VAL A 4 -3.52 -10.72 12.06
C VAL A 4 -4.59 -10.68 13.14
N ALA A 5 -4.16 -10.53 14.40
CA ALA A 5 -5.06 -10.58 15.55
C ALA A 5 -6.07 -9.41 15.60
N GLN A 6 -5.71 -8.24 15.09
CA GLN A 6 -6.57 -7.04 15.11
C GLN A 6 -6.31 -6.15 13.90
N PRO A 7 -6.98 -6.39 12.75
CA PRO A 7 -6.94 -5.46 11.63
C PRO A 7 -7.78 -4.22 11.96
N ASN A 8 -7.23 -3.05 11.67
CA ASN A 8 -7.98 -1.80 11.76
C ASN A 8 -8.45 -1.40 10.35
N ILE A 9 -9.76 -1.37 10.14
CA ILE A 9 -10.37 -1.04 8.85
C ILE A 9 -11.27 0.17 9.05
N ARG A 10 -10.96 1.27 8.37
CA ARG A 10 -11.73 2.52 8.46
C ARG A 10 -11.98 3.11 7.08
N LYS A 11 -13.10 3.81 6.92
CA LYS A 11 -13.33 4.63 5.73
C LYS A 11 -12.38 5.83 5.78
N ALA A 12 -11.78 6.16 4.64
CA ALA A 12 -11.12 7.44 4.49
C ALA A 12 -12.19 8.55 4.29
N ASP A 13 -11.83 9.79 4.59
CA ASP A 13 -12.74 10.92 4.44
C ASP A 13 -13.10 11.19 2.97
N ILE A 14 -12.26 10.74 2.03
CA ILE A 14 -12.55 10.76 0.59
C ILE A 14 -13.43 9.55 0.26
N SER A 15 -14.57 9.81 -0.36
CA SER A 15 -15.52 8.77 -0.75
C SER A 15 -14.88 7.71 -1.65
N GLY A 16 -15.15 6.44 -1.36
CA GLY A 16 -14.61 5.31 -2.11
C GLY A 16 -13.23 4.83 -1.68
N ARG A 17 -12.61 5.41 -0.64
CA ARG A 17 -11.33 4.95 -0.09
C ARG A 17 -11.52 4.28 1.26
N ILE A 18 -10.74 3.22 1.49
CA ILE A 18 -10.69 2.46 2.74
C ILE A 18 -9.22 2.37 3.15
N VAL A 19 -8.93 2.69 4.39
CA VAL A 19 -7.61 2.49 5.00
C VAL A 19 -7.65 1.17 5.76
N ILE A 20 -6.68 0.30 5.48
CA ILE A 20 -6.54 -1.01 6.11
C ILE A 20 -5.16 -1.05 6.76
N GLU A 21 -5.13 -1.08 8.08
CA GLU A 21 -3.89 -1.21 8.86
C GLU A 21 -3.81 -2.64 9.40
N LEU A 22 -2.71 -3.31 9.13
CA LEU A 22 -2.51 -4.72 9.44
C LEU A 22 -1.21 -4.89 10.24
N PRO A 23 -1.24 -4.69 11.57
CA PRO A 23 -0.04 -4.79 12.39
C PRO A 23 0.49 -6.23 12.46
N GLY A 24 1.82 -6.38 12.41
CA GLY A 24 2.49 -7.65 12.61
C GLY A 24 2.50 -8.62 11.42
N ILE A 25 2.25 -8.14 10.20
CA ILE A 25 2.31 -8.96 8.99
C ILE A 25 3.75 -9.39 8.68
N LYS A 26 3.92 -10.69 8.45
CA LYS A 26 5.20 -11.30 8.07
C LYS A 26 5.43 -11.34 6.54
N GLU A 27 4.37 -11.36 5.74
CA GLU A 27 4.40 -11.52 4.28
C GLU A 27 3.59 -10.39 3.59
N PRO A 28 4.13 -9.17 3.45
CA PRO A 28 3.38 -8.03 2.90
C PRO A 28 2.94 -8.24 1.44
N GLN A 29 3.77 -8.90 0.64
CA GLN A 29 3.48 -9.18 -0.78
C GLN A 29 2.21 -10.03 -0.94
N ARG A 30 2.10 -11.08 -0.16
CA ARG A 30 0.92 -11.96 -0.14
C ARG A 30 -0.36 -11.22 0.23
N VAL A 31 -0.28 -10.32 1.21
CA VAL A 31 -1.44 -9.50 1.60
C VAL A 31 -1.86 -8.56 0.48
N ARG A 32 -0.90 -7.98 -0.23
CA ARG A 32 -1.16 -7.12 -1.39
C ARG A 32 -1.93 -7.87 -2.48
N GLU A 33 -1.48 -9.08 -2.81
CA GLU A 33 -2.15 -9.95 -3.78
C GLU A 33 -3.58 -10.30 -3.35
N LEU A 34 -3.78 -10.65 -2.08
CA LEU A 34 -5.10 -10.97 -1.52
C LEU A 34 -6.05 -9.76 -1.44
N LEU A 35 -5.54 -8.54 -1.27
CA LEU A 35 -6.35 -7.32 -1.25
C LEU A 35 -6.73 -6.86 -2.65
N GLN A 36 -5.88 -7.07 -3.65
CA GLN A 36 -6.15 -6.73 -5.04
C GLN A 36 -6.99 -7.78 -5.77
N GLY A 37 -6.93 -9.03 -5.32
CA GLY A 37 -7.75 -10.10 -5.85
C GLY A 37 -9.24 -9.80 -5.66
N THR A 38 -10.01 -9.82 -6.74
CA THR A 38 -11.47 -9.64 -6.68
C THR A 38 -12.16 -10.83 -6.08
N ALA A 39 -11.43 -11.94 -5.92
CA ALA A 39 -11.95 -13.25 -5.49
C ALA A 39 -13.12 -13.73 -6.35
N ALA A 40 -13.16 -13.31 -7.62
CA ALA A 40 -14.17 -13.75 -8.56
C ALA A 40 -13.90 -15.20 -8.96
N LEU A 41 -14.57 -16.13 -8.28
CA LEU A 41 -14.56 -17.55 -8.63
C LEU A 41 -15.64 -17.80 -9.68
N GLU A 42 -15.26 -18.51 -10.74
CA GLU A 42 -16.11 -18.81 -11.88
C GLU A 42 -15.87 -20.25 -12.33
N PHE A 43 -16.92 -20.97 -12.68
CA PHE A 43 -16.85 -22.32 -13.19
C PHE A 43 -17.31 -22.36 -14.64
N TYR A 44 -16.43 -22.83 -15.52
CA TYR A 44 -16.70 -22.89 -16.96
C TYR A 44 -16.56 -24.30 -17.49
N GLU A 45 -17.39 -24.62 -18.46
CA GLU A 45 -17.16 -25.76 -19.35
C GLU A 45 -15.91 -25.52 -20.18
N THR A 46 -15.27 -26.56 -20.67
CA THR A 46 -14.04 -26.46 -21.48
C THR A 46 -14.22 -27.11 -22.83
N PHE A 47 -13.42 -26.67 -23.79
CA PHE A 47 -13.19 -27.44 -25.02
C PHE A 47 -12.15 -28.55 -24.73
N ASP A 48 -12.24 -29.64 -25.48
CA ASP A 48 -11.24 -30.68 -25.45
C ASP A 48 -10.20 -30.48 -26.56
N ASN A 49 -8.92 -30.63 -26.21
CA ASN A 49 -7.83 -30.42 -27.17
C ASN A 49 -7.75 -31.50 -28.23
N ALA A 50 -8.14 -32.77 -27.91
CA ALA A 50 -7.98 -33.91 -28.77
C ALA A 50 -9.26 -34.36 -29.48
N LYS A 51 -10.43 -33.94 -29.00
CA LYS A 51 -11.74 -34.44 -29.51
C LYS A 51 -12.75 -33.30 -29.57
N GLY A 52 -13.58 -33.26 -30.59
CA GLY A 52 -14.81 -32.48 -30.60
C GLY A 52 -15.80 -33.04 -29.59
N GLN A 53 -16.49 -32.17 -28.88
CA GLN A 53 -17.37 -32.54 -27.77
C GLN A 53 -18.87 -32.53 -28.18
N ASP A 54 -19.23 -31.64 -29.06
CA ASP A 54 -20.60 -31.48 -29.56
C ASP A 54 -20.68 -31.71 -31.07
N ALA A 55 -21.87 -31.94 -31.61
CA ALA A 55 -22.06 -32.10 -33.04
C ALA A 55 -21.62 -30.85 -33.83
N GLY A 56 -20.59 -30.99 -34.64
CA GLY A 56 -20.03 -29.90 -35.43
C GLY A 56 -18.87 -29.16 -34.77
N GLU A 57 -18.41 -29.60 -33.59
CA GLU A 57 -17.16 -29.12 -32.98
C GLU A 57 -16.00 -30.05 -33.38
N ASP A 58 -14.89 -29.42 -33.76
CA ASP A 58 -13.61 -30.11 -33.99
C ASP A 58 -12.77 -30.14 -32.69
N ALA A 59 -11.75 -31.00 -32.65
CA ALA A 59 -10.71 -30.96 -31.64
C ALA A 59 -10.06 -29.58 -31.61
N PHE A 60 -9.83 -29.02 -30.39
CA PHE A 60 -9.38 -27.62 -30.27
C PHE A 60 -8.03 -27.37 -30.93
N ILE A 61 -7.18 -28.40 -31.05
CA ILE A 61 -5.90 -28.33 -31.76
C ILE A 61 -6.04 -27.90 -33.23
N ASN A 62 -7.16 -28.23 -33.89
CA ASN A 62 -7.42 -27.84 -35.26
C ASN A 62 -7.69 -26.33 -35.41
N TYR A 63 -8.42 -25.75 -34.41
CA TYR A 63 -8.63 -24.31 -34.37
C TYR A 63 -7.31 -23.56 -34.07
N LEU A 64 -6.44 -24.14 -33.24
CA LEU A 64 -5.11 -23.58 -32.96
C LEU A 64 -4.21 -23.59 -34.20
N ALA A 65 -4.23 -24.66 -34.98
CA ALA A 65 -3.50 -24.75 -36.25
C ALA A 65 -4.04 -23.74 -37.29
N ALA A 66 -5.36 -23.59 -37.36
CA ALA A 66 -5.97 -22.58 -38.25
C ALA A 66 -5.62 -21.14 -37.80
N ALA A 67 -5.54 -20.89 -36.50
CA ALA A 67 -5.13 -19.60 -35.95
C ALA A 67 -3.67 -19.25 -36.27
N ASP A 68 -2.78 -20.25 -36.22
CA ASP A 68 -1.36 -20.10 -36.60
C ASP A 68 -1.24 -19.72 -38.09
N GLN A 69 -1.96 -20.41 -38.97
CA GLN A 69 -1.99 -20.13 -40.38
C GLN A 69 -2.51 -18.72 -40.70
N LYS A 70 -3.56 -18.28 -40.01
CA LYS A 70 -4.07 -16.90 -40.14
C LYS A 70 -3.12 -15.85 -39.63
N LEU A 71 -2.38 -16.14 -38.56
CA LEU A 71 -1.34 -15.25 -38.08
C LEU A 71 -0.22 -15.08 -39.07
N LYS A 72 0.23 -16.19 -39.73
CA LYS A 72 1.22 -16.16 -40.82
C LYS A 72 0.75 -15.24 -41.94
N GLU A 73 -0.50 -15.42 -42.43
CA GLU A 73 -1.08 -14.57 -43.48
C GLU A 73 -1.02 -13.07 -43.13
N VAL A 74 -1.33 -12.73 -41.86
CA VAL A 74 -1.31 -11.34 -41.39
C VAL A 74 0.10 -10.77 -41.31
N LEU A 75 1.06 -11.54 -40.80
CA LEU A 75 2.45 -11.11 -40.69
C LEU A 75 3.09 -10.93 -42.07
N ASP A 76 2.84 -11.86 -43.04
CA ASP A 76 3.32 -11.78 -44.42
C ASP A 76 2.72 -10.55 -45.14
N ALA A 77 1.45 -10.25 -44.91
CA ALA A 77 0.80 -9.06 -45.47
C ALA A 77 1.36 -7.75 -44.85
N GLN A 78 1.75 -7.76 -43.59
CA GLN A 78 2.41 -6.61 -42.95
C GLN A 78 3.83 -6.42 -43.45
N ALA A 79 4.60 -7.50 -43.60
CA ALA A 79 5.95 -7.46 -44.15
C ALA A 79 5.95 -6.94 -45.62
N SER A 80 4.97 -7.36 -46.42
CA SER A 80 4.81 -6.89 -47.80
C SER A 80 4.45 -5.40 -47.91
N LYS A 81 3.68 -4.87 -46.95
CA LYS A 81 3.37 -3.43 -46.88
C LYS A 81 4.60 -2.60 -46.50
N VAL A 82 5.37 -3.04 -45.52
CA VAL A 82 6.61 -2.36 -45.12
C VAL A 82 7.63 -2.35 -46.26
N ALA A 83 7.78 -3.48 -46.96
CA ALA A 83 8.66 -3.56 -48.12
C ALA A 83 8.23 -2.65 -49.30
N ASN A 84 6.93 -2.43 -49.48
CA ASN A 84 6.41 -1.48 -50.47
C ASN A 84 6.52 -0.01 -50.06
N GLU A 85 6.49 0.31 -48.76
CA GLU A 85 6.71 1.67 -48.23
C GLU A 85 8.20 2.05 -48.27
N GLU A 86 9.11 1.11 -48.01
CA GLU A 86 10.57 1.34 -48.16
C GLU A 86 11.00 1.53 -49.63
N THR A 87 10.32 0.93 -50.60
CA THR A 87 10.61 1.11 -52.02
C THR A 87 10.20 2.48 -52.57
N THR A 88 9.33 3.20 -51.85
CA THR A 88 8.88 4.56 -52.24
C THR A 88 9.69 5.69 -51.56
N ALA A 89 10.60 5.35 -50.66
CA ALA A 89 11.38 6.33 -49.88
C ALA A 89 12.90 6.30 -50.16
N GLN A 90 13.39 5.56 -51.16
CA GLN A 90 14.80 5.52 -51.53
C GLN A 90 15.09 6.21 -52.87
N VAL A 91 15.34 7.51 -52.80
CA VAL A 91 16.41 8.17 -53.56
C VAL A 91 17.08 9.16 -52.63
N THR A 92 18.09 8.77 -51.94
CA THR A 92 19.37 9.44 -51.66
C THR A 92 20.14 8.73 -50.52
N ASP A 93 21.41 8.41 -50.89
CA ASP A 93 22.53 8.06 -49.99
C ASP A 93 22.66 6.63 -49.47
N THR A 94 23.17 5.79 -50.35
CA THR A 94 23.77 4.49 -50.01
C THR A 94 25.27 4.53 -50.21
N THR A 95 26.02 4.69 -49.15
CA THR A 95 27.40 4.18 -49.05
C THR A 95 27.83 4.16 -47.59
N LYS A 96 27.79 2.98 -46.94
CA LYS A 96 28.59 2.60 -45.75
C LYS A 96 27.97 1.61 -44.76
N VAL A 97 27.18 0.65 -45.20
CA VAL A 97 26.70 -0.42 -44.27
C VAL A 97 27.02 -1.85 -44.73
N GLN A 98 27.58 -2.02 -45.92
CA GLN A 98 27.82 -3.37 -46.48
C GLN A 98 29.07 -4.11 -45.97
N ASP A 99 29.98 -3.46 -45.25
CA ASP A 99 31.24 -4.09 -44.80
C ASP A 99 31.24 -4.71 -43.40
N LYS A 100 30.12 -4.63 -42.65
CA LYS A 100 30.04 -5.25 -41.31
C LYS A 100 29.28 -6.57 -41.26
N GLU A 101 28.42 -6.86 -42.20
CA GLU A 101 27.69 -8.13 -42.25
C GLU A 101 28.53 -9.28 -42.81
N SER A 102 29.43 -9.03 -43.75
CA SER A 102 30.31 -10.06 -44.30
C SER A 102 31.40 -10.52 -43.30
N ALA A 103 31.84 -9.66 -42.42
CA ALA A 103 32.85 -10.00 -41.39
C ALA A 103 32.30 -10.86 -40.25
N ILE A 104 30.99 -10.81 -39.99
CA ILE A 104 30.33 -11.63 -38.98
C ILE A 104 29.99 -13.02 -39.51
N LEU A 105 29.70 -13.15 -40.82
CA LEU A 105 29.43 -14.43 -41.46
C LEU A 105 30.66 -15.33 -41.62
N ASP A 106 31.86 -14.74 -41.77
CA ASP A 106 33.11 -15.52 -41.93
C ASP A 106 33.70 -15.99 -40.57
N ALA A 107 33.31 -15.35 -39.46
CA ALA A 107 33.73 -15.75 -38.09
C ALA A 107 32.95 -16.97 -37.53
N ILE A 108 31.82 -17.35 -38.14
CA ILE A 108 30.90 -18.38 -37.66
C ILE A 108 31.03 -19.71 -38.41
N LYS A 109 31.91 -19.82 -39.39
CA LYS A 109 32.10 -21.06 -40.21
C LYS A 109 32.78 -22.25 -39.50
N GLY A 110 32.92 -22.21 -38.16
CA GLY A 110 33.60 -23.26 -37.39
C GLY A 110 32.75 -24.31 -36.69
N GLU A 111 31.38 -24.18 -36.62
CA GLU A 111 30.53 -25.15 -35.92
C GLU A 111 29.29 -25.52 -36.76
N SER A 112 29.42 -26.58 -37.54
CA SER A 112 28.42 -26.94 -38.57
C SER A 112 27.13 -27.59 -38.10
N ASP A 113 26.99 -28.01 -36.83
CA ASP A 113 25.76 -28.64 -36.31
C ASP A 113 24.82 -27.64 -35.62
N SER A 114 25.34 -26.63 -34.95
CA SER A 114 24.52 -25.59 -34.30
C SER A 114 23.84 -24.67 -35.33
N LEU A 115 24.48 -24.42 -36.49
CA LEU A 115 23.92 -23.59 -37.56
C LEU A 115 22.70 -24.21 -38.25
N LYS A 116 22.71 -25.53 -38.45
CA LYS A 116 21.55 -26.23 -39.05
C LYS A 116 20.33 -26.18 -38.16
N THR A 117 20.53 -26.27 -36.85
CA THR A 117 19.43 -26.15 -35.85
C THR A 117 18.88 -24.74 -35.76
N VAL A 118 19.73 -23.70 -35.83
CA VAL A 118 19.30 -22.29 -35.79
C VAL A 118 18.58 -21.88 -37.07
N THR A 119 19.05 -22.32 -38.25
CA THR A 119 18.39 -22.04 -39.53
C THR A 119 17.02 -22.72 -39.62
N SER A 120 16.92 -23.97 -39.15
CA SER A 120 15.64 -24.70 -39.09
C SER A 120 14.64 -24.11 -38.07
N MET A 121 15.12 -23.54 -36.96
CA MET A 121 14.25 -22.83 -36.00
C MET A 121 13.72 -21.52 -36.57
N ALA A 122 14.56 -20.72 -37.23
CA ALA A 122 14.13 -19.46 -37.85
C ALA A 122 13.15 -19.68 -39.03
N GLU A 123 13.29 -20.76 -39.75
CA GLU A 123 12.34 -21.18 -40.78
C GLU A 123 11.02 -21.66 -40.14
N TYR A 124 11.09 -22.43 -39.05
CA TYR A 124 9.92 -22.87 -38.30
C TYR A 124 9.14 -21.70 -37.69
N GLU A 125 9.82 -20.69 -37.14
CA GLU A 125 9.19 -19.47 -36.64
C GLU A 125 8.46 -18.67 -37.72
N LYS A 126 8.98 -18.67 -38.96
CA LYS A 126 8.30 -18.04 -40.08
C LYS A 126 7.10 -18.84 -40.59
N GLU A 127 7.20 -20.16 -40.58
CA GLU A 127 6.09 -21.03 -41.00
C GLU A 127 4.98 -21.13 -39.94
N HIS A 128 5.34 -21.13 -38.66
CA HIS A 128 4.44 -21.34 -37.52
C HIS A 128 4.64 -20.28 -36.44
N PRO A 129 4.29 -19.01 -36.71
CA PRO A 129 4.63 -17.91 -35.81
C PRO A 129 3.94 -17.98 -34.45
N LEU A 130 2.77 -18.64 -34.32
CA LEU A 130 2.10 -18.87 -33.04
C LEU A 130 2.66 -20.12 -32.37
N LEU A 131 2.80 -21.23 -33.11
CA LEU A 131 3.20 -22.52 -32.52
C LEU A 131 4.69 -22.56 -32.14
N ALA A 132 5.52 -21.68 -32.69
CA ALA A 132 6.91 -21.53 -32.27
C ALA A 132 7.07 -21.01 -30.83
N ILE A 133 6.12 -20.18 -30.36
CA ILE A 133 6.11 -19.59 -29.00
C ILE A 133 5.08 -20.23 -28.08
N LEU A 134 4.06 -20.88 -28.61
CA LEU A 134 3.04 -21.66 -27.89
C LEU A 134 3.21 -23.13 -28.30
N SER A 135 3.87 -23.90 -27.46
CA SER A 135 4.04 -25.36 -27.68
C SER A 135 2.71 -26.07 -27.50
N PRO A 136 2.14 -26.71 -28.55
CA PRO A 136 0.87 -27.44 -28.45
C PRO A 136 0.95 -28.59 -27.45
N ASN A 137 -0.17 -28.90 -26.78
CA ASN A 137 -0.26 -30.03 -25.85
C ASN A 137 -0.39 -31.36 -26.63
N MET A 138 0.76 -31.97 -26.94
CA MET A 138 0.87 -33.21 -27.70
C MET A 138 1.68 -34.26 -26.94
N THR A 139 1.41 -35.53 -27.25
CA THR A 139 2.26 -36.66 -26.81
C THR A 139 3.58 -36.64 -27.57
N GLN A 140 4.57 -37.42 -27.09
CA GLN A 140 5.84 -37.63 -27.85
C GLN A 140 5.66 -38.24 -29.23
N GLN A 141 4.49 -38.85 -29.48
CA GLN A 141 4.13 -39.47 -30.77
C GLN A 141 3.38 -38.49 -31.72
N GLY A 142 3.27 -37.19 -31.31
CA GLY A 142 2.60 -36.17 -32.12
C GLY A 142 1.07 -36.19 -32.07
N GLN A 143 0.47 -36.95 -31.13
CA GLN A 143 -0.98 -36.97 -30.97
C GLN A 143 -1.42 -35.91 -29.90
N PRO A 144 -2.54 -35.20 -30.11
CA PRO A 144 -3.02 -34.24 -29.13
C PRO A 144 -3.43 -34.95 -27.84
N VAL A 145 -3.06 -34.35 -26.72
CA VAL A 145 -3.48 -34.82 -25.39
C VAL A 145 -4.86 -34.26 -25.08
N GLY A 146 -5.79 -35.12 -24.65
CA GLY A 146 -7.14 -34.71 -24.26
C GLY A 146 -7.16 -33.83 -23.02
N GLY A 147 -8.25 -33.07 -22.86
CA GLY A 147 -8.45 -32.14 -21.76
C GLY A 147 -8.49 -30.68 -22.21
N SER A 148 -8.58 -29.78 -21.27
CA SER A 148 -8.76 -28.34 -21.52
C SER A 148 -7.47 -27.58 -21.89
N THR A 149 -6.30 -28.15 -21.58
CA THR A 149 -4.99 -27.52 -21.90
C THR A 149 -4.67 -27.67 -23.38
N ILE A 150 -4.53 -26.56 -24.07
CA ILE A 150 -4.27 -26.54 -25.53
C ILE A 150 -2.78 -26.40 -25.87
N GLY A 151 -2.00 -25.82 -24.95
CA GLY A 151 -0.57 -25.63 -25.15
C GLY A 151 0.10 -25.01 -23.93
N TYR A 152 1.42 -24.87 -24.02
CA TYR A 152 2.29 -24.32 -22.99
C TYR A 152 3.16 -23.21 -23.57
N ALA A 153 3.36 -22.12 -22.83
CA ALA A 153 4.22 -21.04 -23.24
C ALA A 153 5.15 -20.59 -22.12
N ASN A 154 6.28 -19.99 -22.46
CA ASN A 154 7.13 -19.34 -21.48
C ASN A 154 6.43 -18.09 -20.92
N ILE A 155 6.62 -17.78 -19.65
CA ILE A 155 6.04 -16.57 -19.00
C ILE A 155 6.38 -15.30 -19.80
N LYS A 156 7.59 -15.20 -20.35
CA LYS A 156 8.05 -14.04 -21.13
C LYS A 156 7.26 -13.84 -22.43
N ASP A 157 6.75 -14.92 -23.03
CA ASP A 157 6.08 -14.91 -24.33
C ASP A 157 4.57 -14.74 -24.21
N THR A 158 3.99 -14.84 -23.00
CA THR A 158 2.54 -14.74 -22.79
C THR A 158 1.96 -13.41 -23.28
N ALA A 159 2.69 -12.31 -23.11
CA ALA A 159 2.27 -10.99 -23.60
C ALA A 159 2.19 -10.95 -25.14
N LYS A 160 3.18 -11.53 -25.83
CA LYS A 160 3.24 -11.63 -27.29
C LYS A 160 2.13 -12.52 -27.83
N ILE A 161 1.92 -13.69 -27.19
CA ILE A 161 0.83 -14.61 -27.56
C ILE A 161 -0.53 -13.93 -27.39
N ASN A 162 -0.76 -13.23 -26.26
CA ASN A 162 -2.00 -12.49 -26.05
C ASN A 162 -2.22 -11.40 -27.11
N ALA A 163 -1.17 -10.72 -27.57
CA ALA A 163 -1.27 -9.74 -28.65
C ALA A 163 -1.69 -10.41 -29.97
N TYR A 164 -1.11 -11.56 -30.32
CA TYR A 164 -1.46 -12.33 -31.52
C TYR A 164 -2.91 -12.84 -31.46
N LEU A 165 -3.34 -13.41 -30.34
CA LEU A 165 -4.67 -13.94 -30.15
C LEU A 165 -5.77 -12.85 -30.16
N ARG A 166 -5.41 -11.57 -29.93
CA ARG A 166 -6.33 -10.43 -30.04
C ARG A 166 -6.55 -9.93 -31.45
N LEU A 167 -5.72 -10.32 -32.41
CA LEU A 167 -5.87 -9.92 -33.81
C LEU A 167 -7.22 -10.44 -34.36
N PRO A 168 -8.03 -9.59 -35.01
CA PRO A 168 -9.37 -9.98 -35.47
C PRO A 168 -9.38 -11.21 -36.38
N GLN A 169 -8.34 -11.34 -37.25
CA GLN A 169 -8.21 -12.45 -38.18
C GLN A 169 -7.87 -13.77 -37.47
N VAL A 170 -7.02 -13.71 -36.43
CA VAL A 170 -6.64 -14.87 -35.61
C VAL A 170 -7.80 -15.27 -34.72
N LYS A 171 -8.47 -14.28 -34.12
CA LYS A 171 -9.65 -14.50 -33.27
C LYS A 171 -10.81 -15.17 -34.05
N ALA A 172 -10.95 -14.86 -35.34
CA ALA A 172 -11.99 -15.45 -36.18
C ALA A 172 -11.76 -16.95 -36.48
N ALA A 173 -10.56 -17.47 -36.26
CA ALA A 173 -10.25 -18.90 -36.38
C ALA A 173 -10.82 -19.74 -35.24
N PHE A 174 -11.11 -19.13 -34.08
CA PHE A 174 -11.67 -19.82 -32.93
C PHE A 174 -13.19 -19.74 -32.90
N PRO A 175 -13.86 -20.71 -32.24
CA PRO A 175 -15.29 -20.65 -31.99
C PRO A 175 -15.67 -19.35 -31.25
N ARG A 176 -16.81 -18.73 -31.58
CA ARG A 176 -17.24 -17.46 -30.98
C ARG A 176 -17.44 -17.53 -29.46
N ASN A 177 -17.74 -18.69 -28.94
CA ASN A 177 -17.93 -18.99 -27.53
C ASN A 177 -16.63 -19.48 -26.83
N ALA A 178 -15.51 -19.51 -27.52
CA ALA A 178 -14.23 -19.86 -26.92
C ALA A 178 -13.57 -18.63 -26.27
N ARG A 179 -13.00 -18.84 -25.08
CA ARG A 179 -12.15 -17.88 -24.38
C ARG A 179 -10.90 -18.60 -23.89
N LEU A 180 -9.73 -18.02 -24.17
CA LEU A 180 -8.45 -18.59 -23.80
C LEU A 180 -7.95 -17.95 -22.51
N LEU A 181 -7.61 -18.76 -21.52
CA LEU A 181 -7.15 -18.31 -20.21
C LEU A 181 -5.88 -19.06 -19.79
N TRP A 182 -4.97 -18.33 -19.19
CA TRP A 182 -3.73 -18.89 -18.63
C TRP A 182 -3.98 -19.53 -17.26
N GLU A 183 -3.23 -20.58 -16.95
CA GLU A 183 -3.19 -21.16 -15.60
C GLU A 183 -2.41 -20.24 -14.66
N MET A 184 -2.81 -20.17 -13.39
CA MET A 184 -2.15 -19.34 -12.38
C MET A 184 -0.72 -19.76 -12.11
N LYS A 185 -0.41 -21.06 -12.27
CA LYS A 185 0.90 -21.63 -11.96
C LYS A 185 1.64 -22.05 -13.21
N ALA A 186 2.91 -21.60 -13.28
CA ALA A 186 3.85 -22.13 -14.26
C ALA A 186 4.33 -23.53 -13.85
N ILE A 187 4.46 -24.42 -14.82
CA ILE A 187 5.00 -25.78 -14.69
C ILE A 187 6.37 -25.77 -15.35
N ASN A 188 7.43 -25.94 -14.58
CA ASN A 188 8.81 -25.90 -15.10
C ASN A 188 9.12 -24.64 -15.93
N GLY A 189 8.61 -23.48 -15.52
CA GLY A 189 8.79 -22.20 -16.21
C GLY A 189 7.85 -21.96 -17.40
N MET A 190 6.98 -22.93 -17.73
CA MET A 190 5.96 -22.81 -18.78
C MET A 190 4.57 -22.69 -18.17
N VAL A 191 3.75 -21.81 -18.73
CA VAL A 191 2.37 -21.58 -18.30
C VAL A 191 1.42 -22.29 -19.25
N PRO A 192 0.51 -23.16 -18.74
CA PRO A 192 -0.52 -23.79 -19.55
C PRO A 192 -1.57 -22.78 -20.03
N LEU A 193 -2.02 -22.92 -21.27
CA LEU A 193 -3.13 -22.18 -21.84
C LEU A 193 -4.34 -23.11 -21.98
N HIS A 194 -5.50 -22.68 -21.47
CA HIS A 194 -6.74 -23.46 -21.46
C HIS A 194 -7.79 -22.82 -22.39
N ALA A 195 -8.59 -23.67 -23.04
CA ALA A 195 -9.74 -23.24 -23.81
C ALA A 195 -11.02 -23.47 -23.03
N ILE A 196 -11.66 -22.38 -22.57
CA ILE A 196 -12.94 -22.43 -21.88
C ILE A 196 -14.11 -22.12 -22.83
N LYS A 197 -15.30 -22.66 -22.51
CA LYS A 197 -16.52 -22.53 -23.31
C LYS A 197 -17.51 -21.60 -22.59
N ILE A 198 -17.90 -20.52 -23.25
CA ILE A 198 -18.93 -19.61 -22.74
C ILE A 198 -20.29 -20.10 -23.22
N THR A 199 -21.09 -20.67 -22.32
CA THR A 199 -22.39 -21.24 -22.64
C THR A 199 -23.56 -20.32 -22.33
N THR A 200 -23.32 -19.25 -21.59
CA THR A 200 -24.33 -18.28 -21.20
C THR A 200 -24.44 -17.10 -22.17
N ARG A 201 -25.67 -16.61 -22.42
CA ARG A 201 -25.89 -15.43 -23.28
C ARG A 201 -25.24 -14.15 -22.77
N ASN A 202 -25.02 -14.04 -21.47
CA ASN A 202 -24.48 -12.84 -20.82
C ASN A 202 -22.94 -12.85 -20.77
N GLY A 203 -22.29 -13.89 -21.29
CA GLY A 203 -20.84 -14.06 -21.18
C GLY A 203 -20.31 -14.36 -19.78
N LYS A 204 -21.21 -14.53 -18.80
CA LYS A 204 -20.89 -14.90 -17.42
C LYS A 204 -20.70 -16.40 -17.28
N ALA A 205 -20.05 -16.81 -16.17
CA ALA A 205 -19.94 -18.21 -15.84
C ALA A 205 -21.31 -18.86 -15.56
N PRO A 206 -21.51 -20.13 -15.92
CA PRO A 206 -22.71 -20.88 -15.53
C PRO A 206 -22.91 -20.96 -14.02
N LEU A 207 -21.80 -20.92 -13.25
CA LEU A 207 -21.79 -20.92 -11.80
C LEU A 207 -20.70 -19.95 -11.32
N GLU A 208 -21.06 -19.04 -10.42
CA GLU A 208 -20.16 -18.05 -9.81
C GLU A 208 -19.92 -18.36 -8.33
N GLY A 209 -18.92 -17.72 -7.72
CA GLY A 209 -18.47 -17.98 -6.36
C GLY A 209 -19.49 -17.62 -5.26
N ASP A 210 -20.51 -16.84 -5.54
CA ASP A 210 -21.64 -16.55 -4.64
C ASP A 210 -22.48 -17.81 -4.30
N ALA A 211 -22.34 -18.84 -5.09
CA ALA A 211 -22.92 -20.15 -4.81
C ALA A 211 -22.18 -20.92 -3.69
N VAL A 212 -20.95 -20.55 -3.35
CA VAL A 212 -20.14 -21.21 -2.31
C VAL A 212 -20.44 -20.58 -0.94
N ILE A 213 -20.92 -21.39 0.01
CA ILE A 213 -21.26 -20.96 1.37
C ILE A 213 -20.17 -21.25 2.39
N ASP A 214 -19.37 -22.28 2.18
CA ASP A 214 -18.22 -22.61 3.02
C ASP A 214 -17.12 -23.23 2.17
N ALA A 215 -15.87 -22.96 2.56
CA ALA A 215 -14.70 -23.59 1.97
C ALA A 215 -13.62 -23.76 3.04
N ARG A 216 -12.93 -24.89 2.98
CA ARG A 216 -11.84 -25.21 3.92
C ARG A 216 -10.74 -25.97 3.21
N GLN A 217 -9.51 -25.79 3.68
CA GLN A 217 -8.42 -26.65 3.30
C GLN A 217 -8.64 -28.05 3.87
N ASP A 218 -8.35 -29.06 3.07
CA ASP A 218 -8.49 -30.48 3.41
C ASP A 218 -7.36 -31.26 2.73
N TYR A 219 -7.35 -32.59 2.92
CA TYR A 219 -6.40 -33.47 2.26
C TYR A 219 -7.16 -34.56 1.50
N ASP A 220 -6.69 -34.91 0.33
CA ASP A 220 -7.22 -36.05 -0.43
C ASP A 220 -6.76 -37.38 0.18
N GLN A 221 -7.24 -38.49 -0.39
CA GLN A 221 -6.88 -39.83 0.07
C GLN A 221 -5.37 -40.14 -0.07
N GLN A 222 -4.65 -39.37 -0.86
CA GLN A 222 -3.20 -39.48 -1.07
C GLN A 222 -2.40 -38.46 -0.23
N GLY A 223 -3.06 -37.75 0.69
CA GLY A 223 -2.41 -36.76 1.56
C GLY A 223 -2.01 -35.43 0.87
N ARG A 224 -2.53 -35.17 -0.33
CA ARG A 224 -2.26 -33.91 -1.05
C ARG A 224 -3.25 -32.81 -0.61
N PRO A 225 -2.80 -31.55 -0.45
CA PRO A 225 -3.69 -30.47 -0.09
C PRO A 225 -4.76 -30.23 -1.17
N VAL A 226 -6.02 -30.14 -0.73
CA VAL A 226 -7.19 -29.82 -1.56
C VAL A 226 -8.04 -28.78 -0.87
N VAL A 227 -8.95 -28.16 -1.60
CA VAL A 227 -9.95 -27.24 -1.03
C VAL A 227 -11.31 -27.89 -1.11
N SER A 228 -11.87 -28.26 0.03
CA SER A 228 -13.25 -28.71 0.15
C SER A 228 -14.18 -27.52 0.18
N MET A 229 -15.21 -27.50 -0.66
CA MET A 229 -16.21 -26.45 -0.74
C MET A 229 -17.62 -27.00 -0.62
N GLN A 230 -18.51 -26.18 -0.05
CA GLN A 230 -19.94 -26.46 0.08
C GLN A 230 -20.74 -25.38 -0.61
N MET A 231 -21.69 -25.76 -1.44
CA MET A 231 -22.56 -24.85 -2.18
C MET A 231 -23.93 -24.65 -1.51
N ASN A 232 -24.55 -23.51 -1.79
CA ASN A 232 -25.95 -23.25 -1.42
C ASN A 232 -26.92 -24.10 -2.26
N GLY A 233 -28.20 -24.08 -1.93
CA GLY A 233 -29.20 -24.96 -2.58
C GLY A 233 -29.38 -24.69 -4.09
N GLU A 234 -29.21 -23.46 -4.56
CA GLU A 234 -29.30 -23.09 -5.97
C GLU A 234 -28.03 -23.49 -6.71
N GLY A 235 -26.88 -23.20 -6.12
CA GLY A 235 -25.56 -23.62 -6.62
C GLY A 235 -25.47 -25.14 -6.73
N THR A 236 -25.97 -25.90 -5.74
CA THR A 236 -26.01 -27.36 -5.76
C THR A 236 -26.78 -27.92 -6.98
N LYS A 237 -27.93 -27.33 -7.32
CA LYS A 237 -28.68 -27.75 -8.50
C LYS A 237 -27.96 -27.44 -9.81
N THR A 238 -27.35 -26.25 -9.89
CA THR A 238 -26.59 -25.83 -11.07
C THR A 238 -25.32 -26.68 -11.22
N TRP A 239 -24.63 -26.97 -10.12
CA TRP A 239 -23.44 -27.81 -10.11
C TRP A 239 -23.73 -29.27 -10.47
N ALA A 240 -24.79 -29.84 -9.95
CA ALA A 240 -25.22 -31.18 -10.31
C ALA A 240 -25.50 -31.30 -11.82
N ARG A 241 -26.19 -30.32 -12.41
CA ARG A 241 -26.42 -30.27 -13.86
C ARG A 241 -25.12 -30.11 -14.63
N LEU A 242 -24.28 -29.13 -14.24
CA LEU A 242 -23.01 -28.86 -14.91
C LEU A 242 -22.07 -30.07 -14.89
N THR A 243 -21.96 -30.75 -13.74
CA THR A 243 -21.16 -31.98 -13.65
C THR A 243 -21.75 -33.13 -14.42
N LYS A 244 -23.10 -33.30 -14.42
CA LYS A 244 -23.77 -34.33 -15.19
C LYS A 244 -23.56 -34.18 -16.70
N ASP A 245 -23.68 -32.93 -17.21
CA ASP A 245 -23.54 -32.65 -18.64
C ASP A 245 -22.08 -32.75 -19.12
N ASN A 246 -21.12 -32.74 -18.18
CA ASN A 246 -19.68 -32.77 -18.45
C ASN A 246 -18.96 -34.02 -17.89
N ILE A 247 -19.65 -35.14 -17.70
CA ILE A 247 -18.99 -36.39 -17.29
C ILE A 247 -17.94 -36.81 -18.32
N GLY A 248 -16.72 -37.10 -17.86
CA GLY A 248 -15.57 -37.41 -18.72
C GLY A 248 -14.93 -36.20 -19.39
N ARG A 249 -15.38 -34.99 -19.10
CA ARG A 249 -14.85 -33.69 -19.58
C ARG A 249 -14.24 -32.88 -18.43
N CYS A 250 -13.45 -31.87 -18.75
CA CYS A 250 -12.92 -30.94 -17.74
C CYS A 250 -13.90 -29.80 -17.47
N ILE A 251 -13.93 -29.35 -16.22
CA ILE A 251 -14.54 -28.08 -15.82
C ILE A 251 -13.41 -27.18 -15.31
N ALA A 252 -13.25 -26.02 -15.93
CA ALA A 252 -12.26 -25.04 -15.50
C ALA A 252 -12.78 -24.24 -14.31
N ILE A 253 -11.97 -24.20 -13.25
CA ILE A 253 -12.15 -23.36 -12.07
C ILE A 253 -11.28 -22.13 -12.28
N VAL A 254 -11.92 -20.99 -12.54
CA VAL A 254 -11.27 -19.72 -12.86
C VAL A 254 -11.36 -18.81 -11.67
N LEU A 255 -10.24 -18.22 -11.29
CA LEU A 255 -10.14 -17.22 -10.24
C LEU A 255 -9.51 -15.95 -10.82
N ASP A 256 -10.22 -14.83 -10.75
CA ASP A 256 -9.77 -13.54 -11.25
C ASP A 256 -9.29 -13.57 -12.72
N GLY A 257 -9.97 -14.38 -13.55
CA GLY A 257 -9.66 -14.49 -14.97
C GLY A 257 -8.48 -15.40 -15.32
N MET A 258 -7.94 -16.14 -14.35
CA MET A 258 -6.90 -17.16 -14.55
C MET A 258 -7.41 -18.52 -14.10
N VAL A 259 -6.99 -19.59 -14.78
CA VAL A 259 -7.38 -20.95 -14.41
C VAL A 259 -6.60 -21.40 -13.18
N ALA A 260 -7.30 -21.63 -12.07
CA ALA A 260 -6.71 -22.18 -10.87
C ALA A 260 -6.52 -23.71 -10.94
N SER A 261 -7.48 -24.39 -11.58
CA SER A 261 -7.47 -25.85 -11.82
C SER A 261 -8.49 -26.20 -12.88
N SER A 262 -8.28 -27.31 -13.57
CA SER A 262 -9.24 -27.84 -14.57
C SER A 262 -9.37 -29.36 -14.44
N PRO A 263 -10.04 -29.85 -13.36
CA PRO A 263 -10.22 -31.28 -13.10
C PRO A 263 -11.20 -31.92 -14.10
N ASN A 264 -11.01 -33.21 -14.35
CA ASN A 264 -11.99 -34.06 -15.02
C ASN A 264 -13.16 -34.36 -14.10
N VAL A 265 -14.36 -34.35 -14.65
CA VAL A 265 -15.58 -34.75 -13.95
C VAL A 265 -15.75 -36.25 -14.10
N ASN A 266 -15.70 -36.99 -12.99
CA ASN A 266 -15.89 -38.46 -13.02
C ASN A 266 -17.36 -38.82 -12.94
N ASP A 267 -18.13 -38.13 -12.09
CA ASP A 267 -19.54 -38.43 -11.83
C ASP A 267 -20.36 -37.15 -11.58
N GLU A 268 -21.69 -37.29 -11.63
CA GLU A 268 -22.62 -36.24 -11.24
C GLU A 268 -22.55 -35.95 -9.73
N ILE A 269 -22.30 -34.68 -9.36
CA ILE A 269 -22.16 -34.24 -7.95
C ILE A 269 -23.46 -33.64 -7.44
N LYS A 270 -24.32 -34.46 -6.84
CA LYS A 270 -25.67 -34.05 -6.36
C LYS A 270 -25.66 -33.35 -5.00
N GLY A 271 -24.64 -33.56 -4.18
CA GLY A 271 -24.64 -33.17 -2.76
C GLY A 271 -24.18 -31.73 -2.51
N GLY A 272 -23.76 -30.98 -3.54
CA GLY A 272 -23.23 -29.62 -3.40
C GLY A 272 -21.89 -29.51 -2.66
N SER A 273 -21.34 -30.63 -2.19
CA SER A 273 -20.00 -30.70 -1.63
C SER A 273 -19.02 -31.17 -2.70
N SER A 274 -17.93 -30.43 -2.88
CA SER A 274 -16.92 -30.73 -3.89
C SER A 274 -15.52 -30.42 -3.37
N GLN A 275 -14.54 -31.11 -3.95
CA GLN A 275 -13.14 -30.88 -3.65
C GLN A 275 -12.44 -30.32 -4.91
N ILE A 276 -11.78 -29.18 -4.74
CA ILE A 276 -10.90 -28.62 -5.77
C ILE A 276 -9.53 -29.25 -5.55
N SER A 277 -9.16 -30.16 -6.43
CA SER A 277 -7.82 -30.74 -6.48
C SER A 277 -6.97 -29.95 -7.48
N GLY A 278 -5.71 -29.73 -7.13
CA GLY A 278 -4.77 -29.00 -7.96
C GLY A 278 -3.35 -29.19 -7.43
N ARG A 279 -2.41 -28.45 -7.99
CA ARG A 279 -1.02 -28.47 -7.52
C ARG A 279 -0.84 -27.41 -6.42
N PHE A 280 -1.66 -27.49 -5.37
CA PHE A 280 -1.60 -26.56 -4.25
C PHE A 280 -0.56 -27.04 -3.24
N ASP A 281 0.16 -26.07 -2.65
CA ASP A 281 0.77 -26.29 -1.34
C ASP A 281 -0.27 -26.05 -0.22
N VAL A 282 0.10 -26.37 1.02
CA VAL A 282 -0.79 -26.24 2.19
C VAL A 282 -1.25 -24.79 2.39
N LYS A 283 -0.36 -23.83 2.17
CA LYS A 283 -0.66 -22.40 2.32
C LYS A 283 -1.61 -21.91 1.23
N GLU A 284 -1.34 -22.29 -0.01
CA GLU A 284 -2.16 -21.90 -1.16
C GLU A 284 -3.58 -22.48 -1.07
N ALA A 285 -3.71 -23.73 -0.67
CA ALA A 285 -5.02 -24.34 -0.43
C ALA A 285 -5.79 -23.59 0.68
N GLY A 286 -5.09 -23.19 1.75
CA GLY A 286 -5.65 -22.37 2.82
C GLY A 286 -6.08 -20.99 2.35
N ASP A 287 -5.28 -20.32 1.54
CA ASP A 287 -5.60 -19.00 0.99
C ASP A 287 -6.79 -19.06 0.03
N LEU A 288 -6.80 -20.05 -0.86
CA LEU A 288 -7.92 -20.27 -1.76
C LEU A 288 -9.21 -20.56 -0.98
N ALA A 289 -9.15 -21.40 0.06
CA ALA A 289 -10.30 -21.65 0.93
C ALA A 289 -10.80 -20.37 1.61
N ASN A 290 -9.90 -19.53 2.12
CA ASN A 290 -10.26 -18.26 2.75
C ASN A 290 -10.88 -17.27 1.74
N ILE A 291 -10.36 -17.20 0.52
CA ILE A 291 -10.91 -16.39 -0.57
C ILE A 291 -12.34 -16.86 -0.90
N LEU A 292 -12.52 -18.17 -1.09
CA LEU A 292 -13.82 -18.77 -1.41
C LEU A 292 -14.87 -18.53 -0.33
N LYS A 293 -14.48 -18.73 0.93
CA LYS A 293 -15.33 -18.49 2.10
C LYS A 293 -15.74 -17.03 2.27
N SER A 294 -14.91 -16.11 1.83
CA SER A 294 -15.16 -14.67 1.96
C SER A 294 -16.08 -14.12 0.86
N GLY A 295 -16.26 -14.85 -0.23
CA GLY A 295 -17.04 -14.44 -1.38
C GLY A 295 -16.39 -13.32 -2.21
N LYS A 296 -17.06 -12.93 -3.28
CA LYS A 296 -16.66 -11.86 -4.20
C LYS A 296 -16.71 -10.50 -3.51
N LEU A 297 -15.69 -9.68 -3.71
CA LEU A 297 -15.74 -8.28 -3.29
C LEU A 297 -16.87 -7.55 -4.05
N PRO A 298 -17.65 -6.68 -3.37
CA PRO A 298 -18.73 -5.93 -4.02
C PRO A 298 -18.27 -5.04 -5.16
N ALA A 299 -17.00 -4.60 -5.12
CA ALA A 299 -16.34 -3.83 -6.15
C ALA A 299 -14.86 -4.18 -6.21
N PRO A 300 -14.21 -4.10 -7.39
CA PRO A 300 -12.78 -4.30 -7.51
C PRO A 300 -12.03 -3.24 -6.69
N ALA A 301 -11.09 -3.68 -5.85
CA ALA A 301 -10.26 -2.80 -5.05
C ALA A 301 -8.89 -2.59 -5.74
N ARG A 302 -8.41 -1.35 -5.70
CA ARG A 302 -7.08 -1.00 -6.18
C ARG A 302 -6.28 -0.36 -5.04
N ILE A 303 -5.10 -0.87 -4.78
CA ILE A 303 -4.17 -0.25 -3.83
C ILE A 303 -3.68 1.07 -4.42
N ILE A 304 -3.96 2.17 -3.72
CA ILE A 304 -3.59 3.53 -4.11
C ILE A 304 -2.27 3.92 -3.45
N ALA A 305 -2.13 3.55 -2.17
CA ALA A 305 -0.93 3.76 -1.39
C ALA A 305 -0.64 2.50 -0.58
N ASP A 306 0.63 2.18 -0.42
CA ASP A 306 1.11 1.02 0.30
C ASP A 306 2.36 1.43 1.08
N GLU A 307 2.29 1.35 2.38
CA GLU A 307 3.37 1.70 3.30
C GLU A 307 3.70 0.48 4.15
N VAL A 308 4.92 -0.01 4.01
CA VAL A 308 5.41 -1.18 4.75
C VAL A 308 6.44 -0.69 5.76
N VAL A 309 6.10 -0.78 7.05
CA VAL A 309 7.03 -0.50 8.14
C VAL A 309 7.62 -1.81 8.66
N GLY A 310 8.92 -1.98 8.53
CA GLY A 310 9.63 -3.15 9.06
C GLY A 310 9.52 -3.22 10.59
N ALA A 311 9.42 -4.43 11.15
CA ALA A 311 9.27 -4.64 12.59
C ALA A 311 10.43 -4.04 13.40
N SER A 312 11.66 -4.08 12.89
CA SER A 312 12.84 -3.47 13.51
C SER A 312 12.79 -1.94 13.51
N LEU A 313 12.40 -1.34 12.39
CA LEU A 313 12.22 0.12 12.27
C LEU A 313 11.10 0.63 13.18
N GLY A 314 9.98 -0.10 13.27
CA GLY A 314 8.90 0.24 14.19
C GLY A 314 9.35 0.21 15.66
N GLN A 315 10.12 -0.79 16.05
CA GLN A 315 10.60 -0.94 17.43
C GLN A 315 11.64 0.14 17.78
N GLU A 316 12.56 0.46 16.90
CA GLU A 316 13.55 1.52 17.08
C GLU A 316 12.89 2.91 17.18
N ALA A 317 11.92 3.19 16.32
CA ALA A 317 11.16 4.42 16.34
C ALA A 317 10.30 4.58 17.60
N ILE A 318 9.68 3.50 18.10
CA ILE A 318 8.95 3.48 19.37
C ILE A 318 9.91 3.77 20.53
N GLN A 319 11.07 3.13 20.55
CA GLN A 319 12.07 3.31 21.62
C GLN A 319 12.61 4.75 21.62
N SER A 320 12.98 5.29 20.46
CA SER A 320 13.43 6.66 20.31
C SER A 320 12.35 7.68 20.69
N GLY A 321 11.11 7.45 20.25
CA GLY A 321 9.96 8.27 20.62
C GLY A 321 9.66 8.25 22.11
N MET A 322 9.77 7.08 22.76
CA MET A 322 9.57 6.93 24.20
C MET A 322 10.67 7.64 25.01
N TRP A 323 11.92 7.52 24.62
CA TRP A 323 13.01 8.26 25.27
C TRP A 323 12.85 9.76 25.10
N SER A 324 12.51 10.23 23.92
CA SER A 324 12.22 11.65 23.66
C SER A 324 11.08 12.16 24.55
N PHE A 325 10.02 11.38 24.69
CA PHE A 325 8.89 11.69 25.57
C PHE A 325 9.32 11.78 27.03
N ILE A 326 10.07 10.79 27.54
CA ILE A 326 10.53 10.77 28.95
C ILE A 326 11.46 11.95 29.23
N ILE A 327 12.41 12.22 28.32
CA ILE A 327 13.35 13.35 28.49
C ILE A 327 12.59 14.68 28.50
N ALA A 328 11.68 14.90 27.52
CA ALA A 328 10.88 16.12 27.48
C ALA A 328 10.03 16.29 28.74
N PHE A 329 9.40 15.21 29.20
CA PHE A 329 8.58 15.21 30.41
C PHE A 329 9.40 15.59 31.65
N VAL A 330 10.54 14.94 31.87
CA VAL A 330 11.42 15.23 33.02
C VAL A 330 11.95 16.67 32.97
N LEU A 331 12.33 17.15 31.78
CA LEU A 331 12.79 18.54 31.61
C LEU A 331 11.70 19.56 31.93
N VAL A 332 10.45 19.31 31.54
CA VAL A 332 9.31 20.20 31.84
C VAL A 332 9.03 20.21 33.35
N LEU A 333 8.99 19.05 34.00
CA LEU A 333 8.81 18.97 35.46
C LEU A 333 9.94 19.71 36.21
N ALA A 334 11.18 19.45 35.80
CA ALA A 334 12.35 20.11 36.40
C ALA A 334 12.31 21.64 36.21
N TYR A 335 11.91 22.10 35.01
CA TYR A 335 11.74 23.51 34.70
C TYR A 335 10.70 24.17 35.62
N MET A 336 9.53 23.56 35.79
CA MET A 336 8.47 24.11 36.62
C MET A 336 8.88 24.20 38.11
N LEU A 337 9.52 23.17 38.67
CA LEU A 337 10.03 23.19 40.04
C LEU A 337 11.16 24.19 40.21
N PHE A 338 12.07 24.31 39.23
CA PHE A 338 13.19 25.24 39.29
C PHE A 338 12.72 26.71 39.21
N PHE A 339 11.77 26.99 38.32
CA PHE A 339 11.39 28.36 37.99
C PHE A 339 10.31 28.91 38.95
N TYR A 340 9.25 28.12 39.23
CA TYR A 340 8.05 28.59 39.93
C TYR A 340 7.97 28.22 41.43
N SER A 341 8.95 27.77 42.05
CA SER A 341 8.95 27.32 43.43
C SER A 341 8.34 25.93 43.68
N LYS A 342 8.63 25.40 44.88
CA LYS A 342 8.19 24.05 45.24
C LYS A 342 6.66 23.91 45.29
N ASN A 343 5.92 24.92 45.72
CA ASN A 343 4.46 24.84 45.89
C ASN A 343 3.73 25.02 44.54
N ALA A 344 4.05 26.07 43.79
CA ALA A 344 3.41 26.37 42.52
C ALA A 344 3.88 25.42 41.44
N GLY A 345 5.19 25.09 41.38
CA GLY A 345 5.74 24.11 40.44
C GLY A 345 5.12 22.73 40.64
N LEU A 346 5.04 22.23 41.90
CA LEU A 346 4.41 20.94 42.17
C LEU A 346 2.91 20.91 41.77
N ALA A 347 2.18 22.03 41.95
CA ALA A 347 0.80 22.11 41.49
C ALA A 347 0.66 21.97 39.97
N ALA A 348 1.54 22.61 39.20
CA ALA A 348 1.59 22.46 37.75
C ALA A 348 2.01 21.06 37.33
N ASP A 349 2.97 20.45 38.02
CA ASP A 349 3.44 19.11 37.74
C ASP A 349 2.35 18.05 37.96
N ILE A 350 1.58 18.18 39.05
CA ILE A 350 0.42 17.31 39.31
C ILE A 350 -0.65 17.51 38.21
N ALA A 351 -0.90 18.75 37.80
CA ALA A 351 -1.85 19.03 36.72
C ALA A 351 -1.37 18.45 35.38
N LEU A 352 -0.06 18.48 35.10
CA LEU A 352 0.52 17.88 33.91
C LEU A 352 0.39 16.34 33.89
N LEU A 353 0.64 15.70 35.05
CA LEU A 353 0.39 14.27 35.25
C LEU A 353 -1.08 13.91 35.01
N ALA A 354 -2.01 14.69 35.57
CA ALA A 354 -3.44 14.51 35.35
C ALA A 354 -3.81 14.70 33.87
N ASN A 355 -3.21 15.68 33.19
CA ASN A 355 -3.39 15.91 31.76
C ASN A 355 -3.00 14.69 30.92
N LEU A 356 -1.82 14.11 31.19
CA LEU A 356 -1.37 12.89 30.50
C LEU A 356 -2.33 11.72 30.76
N PHE A 357 -2.77 11.56 32.01
CA PHE A 357 -3.73 10.51 32.36
C PHE A 357 -5.05 10.66 31.59
N PHE A 358 -5.61 11.88 31.50
CA PHE A 358 -6.81 12.14 30.72
C PHE A 358 -6.59 11.93 29.23
N LEU A 359 -5.47 12.39 28.69
CA LEU A 359 -5.13 12.23 27.28
C LEU A 359 -5.08 10.76 26.90
N PHE A 360 -4.31 9.94 27.63
CA PHE A 360 -4.24 8.50 27.35
C PHE A 360 -5.58 7.79 27.60
N GLY A 361 -6.32 8.17 28.64
CA GLY A 361 -7.64 7.61 28.92
C GLY A 361 -8.65 7.89 27.80
N ILE A 362 -8.68 9.10 27.27
CA ILE A 362 -9.55 9.47 26.14
C ILE A 362 -9.12 8.73 24.86
N LEU A 363 -7.82 8.71 24.53
CA LEU A 363 -7.31 7.98 23.36
C LEU A 363 -7.69 6.50 23.41
N ALA A 364 -7.54 5.86 24.57
CA ALA A 364 -7.92 4.47 24.77
C ALA A 364 -9.44 4.26 24.63
N SER A 365 -10.25 5.19 25.17
CA SER A 365 -11.72 5.11 25.14
C SER A 365 -12.29 5.19 23.72
N ILE A 366 -11.72 6.05 22.87
CA ILE A 366 -12.17 6.20 21.47
C ILE A 366 -11.51 5.19 20.52
N GLY A 367 -10.63 4.31 21.02
CA GLY A 367 -9.91 3.34 20.19
C GLY A 367 -8.97 3.98 19.17
N ALA A 368 -8.40 5.16 19.49
CA ALA A 368 -7.49 5.85 18.58
C ALA A 368 -6.16 5.11 18.45
N VAL A 369 -5.68 4.97 17.22
CA VAL A 369 -4.38 4.36 16.94
C VAL A 369 -3.28 5.37 17.25
N LEU A 370 -2.33 4.98 18.10
CA LEU A 370 -1.17 5.80 18.42
C LEU A 370 -0.13 5.67 17.27
N THR A 371 0.13 6.77 16.59
CA THR A 371 1.12 6.87 15.51
C THR A 371 2.37 7.60 16.00
N LEU A 372 3.51 7.47 15.28
CA LEU A 372 4.73 8.21 15.60
C LEU A 372 4.51 9.73 15.63
N PRO A 373 3.88 10.36 14.62
CA PRO A 373 3.47 11.76 14.73
C PRO A 373 2.49 12.03 15.87
N GLY A 374 1.66 11.06 16.25
CA GLY A 374 0.80 11.15 17.42
C GLY A 374 1.61 11.29 18.74
N ILE A 375 2.71 10.53 18.87
CA ILE A 375 3.64 10.68 20.01
C ILE A 375 4.26 12.09 20.01
N ALA A 376 4.69 12.59 18.84
CA ALA A 376 5.18 13.97 18.71
C ALA A 376 4.12 15.01 19.12
N GLY A 377 2.85 14.78 18.77
CA GLY A 377 1.71 15.59 19.23
C GLY A 377 1.57 15.59 20.75
N ILE A 378 1.75 14.44 21.39
CA ILE A 378 1.70 14.35 22.87
C ILE A 378 2.86 15.16 23.49
N VAL A 379 4.08 15.04 22.97
CA VAL A 379 5.23 15.82 23.46
C VAL A 379 4.99 17.32 23.29
N LEU A 380 4.45 17.73 22.14
CA LEU A 380 4.11 19.12 21.88
C LEU A 380 3.04 19.64 22.86
N THR A 381 1.98 18.87 23.08
CA THR A 381 0.89 19.26 23.98
C THR A 381 1.34 19.33 25.45
N MET A 382 2.34 18.55 25.87
CA MET A 382 2.94 18.69 27.20
C MET A 382 3.56 20.09 27.41
N GLY A 383 4.31 20.58 26.42
CA GLY A 383 4.86 21.94 26.48
C GLY A 383 3.78 23.00 26.54
N MET A 384 2.74 22.88 25.72
CA MET A 384 1.60 23.81 25.70
C MET A 384 0.72 23.71 26.96
N ALA A 385 0.64 22.54 27.60
CA ALA A 385 -0.13 22.37 28.84
C ALA A 385 0.46 23.17 30.00
N VAL A 386 1.78 23.33 30.01
CA VAL A 386 2.47 24.12 31.04
C VAL A 386 2.31 25.63 30.79
N ASP A 387 2.21 26.06 29.52
CA ASP A 387 2.12 27.47 29.15
C ASP A 387 0.92 28.18 29.79
N ALA A 388 -0.23 27.53 29.85
CA ALA A 388 -1.41 28.05 30.54
C ALA A 388 -1.13 28.31 32.04
N ASN A 389 -0.41 27.39 32.71
CA ASN A 389 -0.03 27.55 34.12
C ASN A 389 0.97 28.70 34.29
N VAL A 390 1.92 28.85 33.37
CA VAL A 390 2.89 29.96 33.37
C VAL A 390 2.18 31.30 33.31
N LEU A 391 1.24 31.47 32.37
CA LEU A 391 0.45 32.71 32.24
C LEU A 391 -0.34 33.02 33.51
N ILE A 392 -0.97 32.01 34.11
CA ILE A 392 -1.70 32.18 35.38
C ILE A 392 -0.75 32.63 36.50
N TYR A 393 0.39 31.98 36.66
CA TYR A 393 1.34 32.26 37.73
C TYR A 393 1.95 33.64 37.60
N GLU A 394 2.28 34.09 36.39
CA GLU A 394 2.78 35.44 36.16
C GLU A 394 1.71 36.49 36.50
N ARG A 395 0.43 36.26 36.16
CA ARG A 395 -0.66 37.14 36.55
C ARG A 395 -0.88 37.16 38.08
N ILE A 396 -0.82 36.01 38.73
CA ILE A 396 -0.90 35.95 40.19
C ILE A 396 0.26 36.74 40.84
N GLN A 397 1.47 36.62 40.32
CA GLN A 397 2.62 37.37 40.79
C GLN A 397 2.44 38.89 40.61
N GLU A 398 1.88 39.34 39.49
CA GLU A 398 1.56 40.75 39.25
C GLU A 398 0.60 41.28 40.31
N GLU A 399 -0.45 40.53 40.61
CA GLU A 399 -1.45 40.91 41.64
C GLU A 399 -0.85 40.90 43.08
N ILE A 400 0.02 39.96 43.40
CA ILE A 400 0.77 39.93 44.66
C ILE A 400 1.71 41.16 44.76
N ARG A 401 2.42 41.50 43.66
CA ARG A 401 3.29 42.68 43.60
C ARG A 401 2.50 44.00 43.73
N ALA A 402 1.23 44.01 43.31
CA ALA A 402 0.32 45.15 43.52
C ALA A 402 -0.18 45.28 44.97
N GLY A 403 0.27 44.37 45.86
CA GLY A 403 -0.05 44.43 47.30
C GLY A 403 -1.33 43.68 47.69
N LYS A 404 -1.92 42.87 46.83
CA LYS A 404 -3.10 42.08 47.13
C LYS A 404 -2.76 40.85 47.96
N GLY A 405 -3.65 40.46 48.88
CA GLY A 405 -3.48 39.23 49.64
C GLY A 405 -3.57 37.98 48.74
N LEU A 406 -2.90 36.90 49.16
CA LEU A 406 -2.71 35.70 48.36
C LEU A 406 -3.99 35.12 47.73
N LYS A 407 -5.06 34.98 48.51
CA LYS A 407 -6.34 34.44 48.01
C LYS A 407 -6.98 35.31 46.94
N LEU A 408 -6.91 36.64 47.13
CA LEU A 408 -7.43 37.61 46.15
C LEU A 408 -6.55 37.62 44.88
N ALA A 409 -5.24 37.58 45.05
CA ALA A 409 -4.30 37.51 43.93
C ALA A 409 -4.48 36.26 43.07
N ILE A 410 -4.73 35.10 43.66
CA ILE A 410 -5.07 33.87 42.94
C ILE A 410 -6.37 34.07 42.16
N LYS A 411 -7.43 34.54 42.77
CA LYS A 411 -8.73 34.75 42.13
C LYS A 411 -8.65 35.71 40.94
N GLU A 412 -8.00 36.85 41.11
CA GLU A 412 -7.87 37.88 40.05
C GLU A 412 -6.86 37.48 39.01
N GLY A 413 -5.76 36.80 39.36
CA GLY A 413 -4.78 36.25 38.43
C GLY A 413 -5.43 35.29 37.45
N TYR A 414 -6.27 34.37 37.94
CA TYR A 414 -7.05 33.48 37.06
C TYR A 414 -8.03 34.25 36.15
N SER A 415 -8.78 35.22 36.74
CA SER A 415 -9.73 36.03 35.97
C SER A 415 -9.07 36.82 34.85
N ASN A 416 -7.90 37.41 35.11
CA ASN A 416 -7.16 38.22 34.16
C ASN A 416 -6.40 37.38 33.13
N ALA A 417 -5.98 36.16 33.45
CA ALA A 417 -5.33 35.23 32.54
C ALA A 417 -6.31 34.49 31.60
N TYR A 418 -7.57 34.34 32.01
CA TYR A 418 -8.55 33.46 31.37
C TYR A 418 -8.75 33.76 29.88
N SER A 419 -8.98 35.04 29.54
CA SER A 419 -9.17 35.44 28.13
C SER A 419 -7.95 35.09 27.27
N ALA A 420 -6.75 35.44 27.75
CA ALA A 420 -5.51 35.18 27.00
C ALA A 420 -5.26 33.68 26.79
N ILE A 421 -5.59 32.83 27.78
CA ILE A 421 -5.44 31.38 27.68
C ILE A 421 -6.43 30.81 26.64
N ILE A 422 -7.70 31.20 26.73
CA ILE A 422 -8.73 30.71 25.81
C ILE A 422 -8.41 31.16 24.38
N ASP A 423 -8.08 32.42 24.17
CA ASP A 423 -7.77 32.97 22.83
C ASP A 423 -6.55 32.25 22.20
N GLY A 424 -5.49 32.04 23.00
CA GLY A 424 -4.29 31.34 22.54
C GLY A 424 -4.56 29.86 22.20
N GLN A 425 -5.32 29.17 23.04
CA GLN A 425 -5.64 27.76 22.81
C GLN A 425 -6.68 27.57 21.69
N LEU A 426 -7.62 28.50 21.51
CA LEU A 426 -8.62 28.43 20.45
C LEU A 426 -7.98 28.48 19.06
N THR A 427 -6.97 29.32 18.84
CA THR A 427 -6.26 29.40 17.56
C THR A 427 -5.53 28.09 17.25
N THR A 428 -4.88 27.49 18.23
CA THR A 428 -4.20 26.20 18.09
C THR A 428 -5.20 25.05 17.88
N LEU A 429 -6.33 25.08 18.60
CA LEU A 429 -7.41 24.12 18.44
C LEU A 429 -8.02 24.17 17.04
N LEU A 430 -8.24 25.37 16.49
CA LEU A 430 -8.70 25.56 15.11
C LEU A 430 -7.73 24.93 14.11
N THR A 431 -6.42 25.14 14.30
CA THR A 431 -5.39 24.48 13.47
C THR A 431 -5.46 22.96 13.62
N GLY A 432 -5.65 22.45 14.84
CA GLY A 432 -5.85 21.02 15.08
C GLY A 432 -7.06 20.45 14.35
N PHE A 433 -8.21 21.15 14.34
CA PHE A 433 -9.38 20.73 13.58
C PHE A 433 -9.17 20.74 12.07
N ILE A 434 -8.47 21.75 11.54
CA ILE A 434 -8.12 21.80 10.12
C ILE A 434 -7.25 20.60 9.75
N LEU A 435 -6.21 20.31 10.54
CA LEU A 435 -5.34 19.15 10.33
C LEU A 435 -6.08 17.82 10.49
N TYR A 436 -7.07 17.74 11.38
CA TYR A 436 -7.89 16.56 11.56
C TYR A 436 -8.81 16.31 10.37
N TYR A 437 -9.40 17.38 9.81
CA TYR A 437 -10.36 17.28 8.71
C TYR A 437 -9.69 17.05 7.36
N PHE A 438 -8.60 17.76 7.08
CA PHE A 438 -7.90 17.68 5.80
C PHE A 438 -6.70 16.72 5.83
N GLY A 439 -6.23 16.32 7.01
CA GLY A 439 -5.09 15.42 7.16
C GLY A 439 -5.47 13.97 6.92
N GLU A 440 -4.61 13.23 6.23
CA GLU A 440 -4.72 11.79 6.02
C GLU A 440 -3.62 11.04 6.81
N GLY A 441 -3.86 9.76 7.11
CA GLY A 441 -2.88 8.87 7.72
C GLY A 441 -2.19 9.43 8.98
N PRO A 442 -0.86 9.59 8.97
CA PRO A 442 -0.08 10.04 10.12
C PRO A 442 -0.44 11.44 10.62
N ILE A 443 -0.83 12.36 9.73
CA ILE A 443 -1.22 13.74 10.08
C ILE A 443 -2.50 13.74 10.91
N LYS A 444 -3.46 12.89 10.60
CA LYS A 444 -4.71 12.76 11.37
C LYS A 444 -4.45 12.24 12.78
N GLY A 445 -3.51 11.30 12.96
CA GLY A 445 -3.07 10.82 14.27
C GLY A 445 -2.48 11.93 15.12
N PHE A 446 -1.59 12.75 14.55
CA PHE A 446 -1.04 13.95 15.20
C PHE A 446 -2.13 14.94 15.60
N ALA A 447 -3.05 15.27 14.69
CA ALA A 447 -4.14 16.20 14.94
C ALA A 447 -5.06 15.72 16.06
N THR A 448 -5.36 14.42 16.11
CA THR A 448 -6.19 13.82 17.17
C THR A 448 -5.56 14.01 18.55
N THR A 449 -4.27 13.68 18.69
CA THR A 449 -3.56 13.85 19.97
C THR A 449 -3.44 15.32 20.35
N LEU A 450 -3.24 16.22 19.38
CA LEU A 450 -3.17 17.66 19.57
C LEU A 450 -4.50 18.22 20.12
N ILE A 451 -5.63 17.90 19.48
CA ILE A 451 -6.97 18.37 19.90
C ILE A 451 -7.28 17.89 21.32
N ILE A 452 -7.12 16.60 21.58
CA ILE A 452 -7.39 16.02 22.89
C ILE A 452 -6.46 16.62 23.94
N GLY A 453 -5.17 16.77 23.63
CA GLY A 453 -4.18 17.36 24.52
C GLY A 453 -4.48 18.80 24.87
N ILE A 454 -4.93 19.63 23.93
CA ILE A 454 -5.33 21.03 24.19
C ILE A 454 -6.57 21.07 25.09
N LEU A 455 -7.60 20.30 24.79
CA LEU A 455 -8.83 20.28 25.58
C LEU A 455 -8.58 19.79 27.02
N SER A 456 -7.79 18.72 27.17
CA SER A 456 -7.43 18.20 28.50
C SER A 456 -6.50 19.16 29.26
N SER A 457 -5.58 19.86 28.58
CA SER A 457 -4.69 20.84 29.20
C SER A 457 -5.46 22.07 29.73
N LEU A 458 -6.41 22.56 28.96
CA LEU A 458 -7.30 23.63 29.41
C LEU A 458 -8.05 23.24 30.71
N PHE A 459 -8.60 22.03 30.70
CA PHE A 459 -9.30 21.53 31.88
C PHE A 459 -8.37 21.45 33.10
N THR A 460 -7.18 20.87 32.93
CA THR A 460 -6.25 20.67 34.06
C THR A 460 -5.64 21.97 34.55
N ALA A 461 -5.30 22.91 33.68
CA ALA A 461 -4.75 24.20 34.09
C ALA A 461 -5.79 25.10 34.78
N ILE A 462 -7.04 25.13 34.29
CA ILE A 462 -8.07 26.00 34.85
C ILE A 462 -8.68 25.42 36.13
N PHE A 463 -8.96 24.12 36.15
CA PHE A 463 -9.67 23.50 37.26
C PHE A 463 -8.73 22.82 38.27
N ILE A 464 -7.86 21.92 37.82
CA ILE A 464 -7.05 21.11 38.74
C ILE A 464 -5.98 21.97 39.43
N THR A 465 -5.23 22.75 38.63
CA THR A 465 -4.20 23.65 39.22
C THR A 465 -4.82 24.65 40.16
N ARG A 466 -5.97 25.24 39.81
CA ARG A 466 -6.68 26.17 40.66
C ARG A 466 -7.12 25.54 42.00
N LEU A 467 -7.71 24.35 41.96
CA LEU A 467 -8.14 23.61 43.15
C LEU A 467 -6.97 23.35 44.11
N ILE A 468 -5.81 22.94 43.55
CA ILE A 468 -4.60 22.69 44.34
C ILE A 468 -4.10 23.98 44.98
N LEU A 469 -4.02 25.08 44.22
CA LEU A 469 -3.54 26.38 44.71
C LEU A 469 -4.49 26.99 45.74
N GLU A 470 -5.81 26.97 45.52
CA GLU A 470 -6.81 27.48 46.49
C GLU A 470 -6.77 26.67 47.80
N ARG A 471 -6.59 25.35 47.71
CA ARG A 471 -6.41 24.48 48.88
C ARG A 471 -5.09 24.77 49.61
N ALA A 472 -4.00 24.99 48.89
CA ALA A 472 -2.69 25.34 49.45
C ALA A 472 -2.77 26.72 50.18
N ALA A 473 -3.38 27.72 49.52
CA ALA A 473 -3.60 29.06 50.09
C ALA A 473 -4.59 29.09 51.27
N SER A 474 -5.46 28.07 51.42
CA SER A 474 -6.34 27.93 52.58
C SER A 474 -5.60 27.40 53.79
N LYS A 475 -4.54 26.62 53.60
CA LYS A 475 -3.76 26.02 54.69
C LYS A 475 -2.61 26.89 55.16
N SER A 476 -2.04 27.71 54.28
CA SER A 476 -0.85 28.52 54.53
C SER A 476 -0.83 29.76 53.65
N ASP A 477 -0.60 30.92 54.25
CA ASP A 477 -0.38 32.17 53.47
C ASP A 477 1.04 32.24 52.83
N ASN A 478 1.90 31.22 53.02
CA ASN A 478 3.26 31.16 52.51
C ASN A 478 3.41 30.44 51.14
N VAL A 479 2.39 30.45 50.30
CA VAL A 479 2.53 29.93 48.93
C VAL A 479 3.29 30.93 48.08
N THR A 480 4.47 30.54 47.67
CA THR A 480 5.35 31.35 46.77
C THR A 480 5.24 30.86 45.34
N PHE A 481 5.33 31.78 44.37
CA PHE A 481 5.28 31.50 42.92
C PHE A 481 6.61 31.68 42.25
N THR A 482 7.67 32.01 42.96
CA THR A 482 9.03 32.19 42.43
C THR A 482 10.03 31.55 43.37
N THR A 483 11.18 31.12 42.82
CA THR A 483 12.34 30.73 43.61
C THR A 483 13.20 31.96 43.90
N PRO A 484 14.07 31.94 44.95
CA PRO A 484 15.00 33.05 45.22
C PRO A 484 15.87 33.43 44.03
N LEU A 485 16.17 32.46 43.14
CA LEU A 485 17.00 32.68 41.96
C LEU A 485 16.21 33.37 40.85
N THR A 486 14.93 33.06 40.67
CA THR A 486 14.10 33.54 39.56
C THR A 486 13.28 34.79 39.91
N ALA A 487 13.12 35.11 41.19
CA ALA A 487 12.31 36.25 41.69
C ALA A 487 12.64 37.60 41.07
N ASN A 488 13.92 37.82 40.74
CA ASN A 488 14.41 39.06 40.11
C ASN A 488 14.83 38.91 38.64
N TRP A 489 14.65 37.73 38.07
CA TRP A 489 15.05 37.47 36.65
C TRP A 489 14.16 38.30 35.74
N LEU A 490 14.78 39.00 34.78
CA LEU A 490 14.13 39.89 33.79
C LEU A 490 13.36 41.10 34.39
N ARG A 491 13.27 41.23 35.72
CA ARG A 491 12.48 42.31 36.39
C ARG A 491 13.01 43.70 36.07
N ASN A 492 14.31 43.87 35.92
CA ASN A 492 14.97 45.16 35.70
C ASN A 492 15.40 45.36 34.26
N THR A 493 14.77 44.71 33.29
CA THR A 493 15.11 44.83 31.88
C THR A 493 14.78 46.21 31.36
N LYS A 494 15.80 47.05 31.16
CA LYS A 494 15.66 48.45 30.64
C LYS A 494 16.05 48.55 29.17
N PHE A 495 15.82 47.48 28.37
CA PHE A 495 16.15 47.50 26.95
C PHE A 495 15.18 48.41 26.17
N PRO A 496 15.68 49.45 25.49
CA PRO A 496 14.82 50.42 24.82
C PRO A 496 14.35 49.93 23.44
N PHE A 497 13.45 48.95 23.40
CA PHE A 497 12.95 48.31 22.18
C PHE A 497 12.41 49.33 21.16
N LEU A 498 11.58 50.28 21.60
CA LEU A 498 10.98 51.28 20.73
C LEU A 498 12.00 52.23 20.13
N LYS A 499 13.04 52.59 20.88
CA LYS A 499 14.11 53.48 20.36
C LYS A 499 14.95 52.79 19.30
N LYS A 500 15.13 51.45 19.40
CA LYS A 500 15.94 50.63 18.47
C LYS A 500 15.12 50.04 17.32
N ARG A 501 13.82 50.42 17.14
CA ARG A 501 12.94 49.89 16.10
C ARG A 501 13.52 49.99 14.68
N LYS A 502 14.26 51.07 14.37
CA LYS A 502 14.88 51.26 13.03
C LYS A 502 15.91 50.17 12.72
N ILE A 503 16.73 49.78 13.72
CA ILE A 503 17.72 48.72 13.58
C ILE A 503 17.00 47.38 13.31
N SER A 504 15.93 47.13 14.06
CA SER A 504 15.12 45.91 13.88
C SER A 504 14.49 45.87 12.47
N TYR A 505 13.92 46.97 12.00
CA TYR A 505 13.37 47.04 10.64
C TYR A 505 14.41 46.82 9.56
N THR A 506 15.62 47.39 9.73
CA THR A 506 16.71 47.19 8.76
C THR A 506 17.14 45.71 8.72
N ILE A 507 17.36 45.10 9.88
CA ILE A 507 17.75 43.68 9.95
C ILE A 507 16.67 42.80 9.35
N SER A 508 15.39 42.99 9.77
CA SER A 508 14.27 42.21 9.24
C SER A 508 14.10 42.41 7.72
N GLY A 509 14.26 43.64 7.24
CA GLY A 509 14.19 43.93 5.80
C GLY A 509 15.28 43.21 5.01
N ILE A 510 16.53 43.22 5.48
CA ILE A 510 17.63 42.48 4.85
C ILE A 510 17.34 40.98 4.83
N VAL A 511 16.89 40.39 5.97
CA VAL A 511 16.55 38.97 6.05
C VAL A 511 15.43 38.61 5.08
N ILE A 512 14.36 39.41 5.04
CA ILE A 512 13.23 39.18 4.12
C ILE A 512 13.70 39.23 2.65
N VAL A 513 14.53 40.22 2.28
CA VAL A 513 15.09 40.31 0.92
C VAL A 513 15.92 39.07 0.59
N LEU A 514 16.79 38.63 1.51
CA LEU A 514 17.61 37.43 1.33
C LEU A 514 16.72 36.18 1.17
N CYS A 515 15.65 36.05 1.94
CA CYS A 515 14.68 34.95 1.81
C CYS A 515 13.99 34.95 0.43
N PHE A 516 13.54 36.12 -0.03
CA PHE A 516 12.95 36.23 -1.37
C PHE A 516 13.97 35.89 -2.47
N VAL A 517 15.17 36.45 -2.40
CA VAL A 517 16.24 36.12 -3.36
C VAL A 517 16.51 34.62 -3.37
N SER A 518 16.64 33.98 -2.20
CA SER A 518 16.84 32.53 -2.11
C SER A 518 15.68 31.75 -2.72
N LEU A 519 14.44 32.14 -2.42
CA LEU A 519 13.25 31.50 -2.93
C LEU A 519 13.15 31.58 -4.47
N PHE A 520 13.49 32.72 -5.06
CA PHE A 520 13.44 32.92 -6.51
C PHE A 520 14.64 32.32 -7.24
N THR A 521 15.81 32.20 -6.60
CA THR A 521 17.01 31.65 -7.24
C THR A 521 17.15 30.15 -7.07
N ARG A 522 16.85 29.62 -5.88
CA ARG A 522 16.97 28.18 -5.55
C ARG A 522 15.65 27.44 -5.64
N GLY A 523 14.52 28.14 -5.44
CA GLY A 523 13.20 27.52 -5.35
C GLY A 523 13.02 26.70 -4.07
N LEU A 524 12.02 25.82 -4.10
CA LEU A 524 11.75 24.82 -3.06
C LEU A 524 11.90 23.44 -3.66
N ASP A 525 12.75 22.62 -3.06
CA ASP A 525 12.82 21.21 -3.39
C ASP A 525 11.55 20.49 -2.90
N LYS A 526 10.88 19.82 -3.81
CA LYS A 526 9.62 19.13 -3.53
C LYS A 526 9.92 17.67 -3.23
N GLY A 527 9.50 17.22 -2.06
CA GLY A 527 9.58 15.80 -1.69
C GLY A 527 8.69 14.91 -2.55
N ILE A 528 8.86 13.60 -2.39
CA ILE A 528 8.14 12.56 -3.16
C ILE A 528 6.61 12.67 -3.07
N ASP A 529 6.08 13.25 -1.99
CA ASP A 529 4.64 13.45 -1.79
C ASP A 529 4.02 14.41 -2.83
N PHE A 530 4.85 15.31 -3.41
CA PHE A 530 4.42 16.28 -4.43
C PHE A 530 4.80 15.87 -5.86
N VAL A 531 5.92 15.16 -6.02
CA VAL A 531 6.45 14.81 -7.35
C VAL A 531 6.10 13.36 -7.72
N GLY A 532 5.79 12.56 -6.73
CA GLY A 532 5.69 11.11 -6.85
C GLY A 532 7.08 10.46 -6.82
N GLY A 533 7.17 9.22 -6.37
CA GLY A 533 8.43 8.50 -6.27
C GLY A 533 8.38 7.37 -5.25
N ARG A 534 9.55 6.85 -4.90
CA ARG A 534 9.71 5.83 -3.86
C ARG A 534 10.86 6.19 -2.94
N THR A 535 10.65 6.02 -1.65
CA THR A 535 11.69 6.14 -0.63
C THR A 535 12.13 4.76 -0.17
N TYR A 536 13.44 4.57 -0.07
CA TYR A 536 14.03 3.35 0.47
C TYR A 536 14.90 3.72 1.68
N THR A 537 14.66 3.10 2.81
CA THR A 537 15.56 3.19 3.96
C THR A 537 16.48 1.98 3.94
N VAL A 538 17.79 2.22 3.81
CA VAL A 538 18.80 1.17 3.70
C VAL A 538 19.72 1.25 4.90
N SER A 539 19.95 0.12 5.57
CA SER A 539 20.93 0.01 6.65
C SER A 539 22.22 -0.60 6.12
N PHE A 540 23.35 0.03 6.38
CA PHE A 540 24.68 -0.47 6.04
C PHE A 540 25.33 -1.06 7.28
N ASN A 541 26.14 -2.11 7.11
CA ASN A 541 26.88 -2.75 8.21
C ASN A 541 28.05 -1.89 8.71
N GLU A 542 28.52 -0.94 7.88
CA GLU A 542 29.60 0.00 8.17
C GLU A 542 29.11 1.44 7.94
N SER A 543 29.78 2.40 8.58
CA SER A 543 29.46 3.82 8.36
C SER A 543 29.89 4.24 6.95
N VAL A 544 28.92 4.64 6.14
CA VAL A 544 29.14 5.16 4.78
C VAL A 544 28.84 6.65 4.72
N ARG A 545 29.55 7.34 3.82
CA ARG A 545 29.26 8.76 3.59
C ARG A 545 28.10 8.90 2.60
N VAL A 546 27.19 9.79 2.89
CA VAL A 546 26.01 10.07 2.05
C VAL A 546 26.39 10.42 0.61
N ASP A 547 27.47 11.22 0.45
CA ASP A 547 27.97 11.64 -0.86
C ASP A 547 28.49 10.48 -1.73
N ASP A 548 29.13 9.49 -1.11
CA ASP A 548 29.65 8.31 -1.80
C ASP A 548 28.52 7.40 -2.30
N VAL A 549 27.48 7.27 -1.49
CA VAL A 549 26.26 6.52 -1.86
C VAL A 549 25.51 7.25 -2.99
N ALA A 550 25.34 8.57 -2.89
CA ALA A 550 24.68 9.39 -3.91
C ALA A 550 25.42 9.27 -5.26
N SER A 551 26.75 9.42 -5.26
CA SER A 551 27.57 9.31 -6.47
C SER A 551 27.54 7.91 -7.11
N SER A 552 27.43 6.87 -6.28
CA SER A 552 27.32 5.49 -6.76
C SER A 552 25.97 5.22 -7.40
N LEU A 553 24.90 5.74 -6.80
CA LEU A 553 23.53 5.60 -7.31
C LEU A 553 23.31 6.45 -8.59
N GLU A 554 23.92 7.62 -8.68
CA GLU A 554 23.86 8.47 -9.88
C GLU A 554 24.42 7.74 -11.10
N LYS A 555 25.51 6.98 -10.96
CA LYS A 555 26.08 6.17 -12.03
C LYS A 555 25.15 5.08 -12.53
N VAL A 556 24.27 4.56 -11.66
CA VAL A 556 23.34 3.47 -11.99
C VAL A 556 22.05 4.00 -12.60
N TYR A 557 21.49 5.07 -12.02
CA TYR A 557 20.18 5.61 -12.42
C TYR A 557 20.25 6.73 -13.46
N GLY A 558 21.46 7.25 -13.78
CA GLY A 558 21.63 8.35 -14.71
C GLY A 558 21.15 9.72 -14.22
N SER A 559 20.65 9.79 -13.00
CA SER A 559 20.26 11.01 -12.28
C SER A 559 20.57 10.85 -10.80
N ALA A 560 21.00 11.93 -10.13
CA ALA A 560 21.31 11.90 -8.72
C ALA A 560 20.02 11.73 -7.88
N PRO A 561 19.83 10.59 -7.17
CA PRO A 561 18.73 10.47 -6.22
C PRO A 561 19.04 11.32 -4.97
N GLU A 562 18.00 11.79 -4.30
CA GLU A 562 18.16 12.46 -3.02
C GLU A 562 18.54 11.41 -1.95
N VAL A 563 19.77 11.49 -1.42
CA VAL A 563 20.29 10.62 -0.37
C VAL A 563 20.47 11.45 0.90
N LYS A 564 19.86 11.01 2.00
CA LYS A 564 19.90 11.69 3.31
C LYS A 564 20.52 10.81 4.37
#